data_3676a01ca34c96e601dfa87ae30dbcb5
#
_entry.id   3676a01ca34c96e601dfa87ae30dbcb5
#
_cell.length_a   1.000
_cell.length_b   1.000
_cell.length_c   1.000
_cell.angle_alpha   90.00
_cell.angle_beta   90.00
_cell.angle_gamma   90.00
#
_symmetry.space_group_name_H-M   'P 1'
#
loop_
_entity.id
_entity.type
_entity.pdbx_description
1 polymer ?
#
loop_
_entity_poly.entity_id
_entity_poly.type
_entity_poly.pdbx_seq_one_letter_code
_entity_poly.pdbx_strand_id
1 'polypeptide(L)'
;VSAPVFWPIVIGIIIALIGVFLSYSLKVIKQYERGVTFRFGHLRPMLEPGLHFLLPGIDKLERVDLRVVTLTIPPQEIITKDNVSVRVNAVVMFEVTDSSKAVLEVENYAVATSQIAQTTLRSLLGRASLDDLLAHREELNEDLAAIINGQTERWGVLTRIVEIKDVEIPEMMQRALAREAEAERERRAKVISAHGELQSSRELREAAEELGKAPAALQLRYLQTVLELGADQNSTIVFPLPIDIMGGFMENLGTFNKGFKEFSENFSQAVNTEKPAD
;
A
#
# COMPACT_ATOMS: atom_id res chain seq x y z
N VAL A 1 0.77 -87.82 -3.71
CA VAL A 1 1.43 -86.54 -4.05
C VAL A 1 2.86 -86.67 -3.56
N SER A 2 3.83 -86.82 -4.50
CA SER A 2 5.23 -87.09 -4.26
C SER A 2 5.91 -86.02 -3.43
N ALA A 3 6.47 -86.36 -2.28
CA ALA A 3 7.17 -85.53 -1.32
C ALA A 3 8.22 -84.52 -1.92
N PRO A 4 8.91 -84.78 -3.04
CA PRO A 4 9.94 -83.89 -3.57
C PRO A 4 9.42 -82.54 -4.19
N VAL A 5 8.16 -82.49 -4.60
CA VAL A 5 7.57 -81.28 -5.22
C VAL A 5 6.91 -80.34 -4.20
N PHE A 6 6.46 -80.93 -3.07
CA PHE A 6 5.76 -80.17 -2.02
C PHE A 6 6.69 -79.14 -1.34
N TRP A 7 7.94 -79.52 -1.01
CA TRP A 7 8.90 -78.62 -0.34
C TRP A 7 9.29 -77.36 -1.14
N PRO A 8 9.63 -77.40 -2.45
CA PRO A 8 9.95 -76.25 -3.19
C PRO A 8 8.77 -75.23 -3.37
N ILE A 9 7.54 -75.79 -3.43
CA ILE A 9 6.34 -74.94 -3.50
C ILE A 9 6.12 -74.22 -2.17
N VAL A 10 6.26 -74.88 -1.03
CA VAL A 10 6.14 -74.29 0.29
C VAL A 10 7.22 -73.20 0.52
N ILE A 11 8.47 -73.46 0.13
CA ILE A 11 9.56 -72.51 0.21
C ILE A 11 9.29 -71.30 -0.69
N GLY A 12 8.80 -71.49 -1.92
CA GLY A 12 8.41 -70.39 -2.81
C GLY A 12 7.32 -69.49 -2.23
N ILE A 13 6.30 -70.08 -1.61
CA ILE A 13 5.22 -69.37 -0.92
C ILE A 13 5.78 -68.55 0.27
N ILE A 14 6.65 -69.16 1.08
CA ILE A 14 7.28 -68.49 2.23
C ILE A 14 8.14 -67.31 1.77
N ILE A 15 8.96 -67.45 0.72
CA ILE A 15 9.77 -66.38 0.15
C ILE A 15 8.88 -65.24 -0.38
N ALA A 16 7.80 -65.58 -1.07
CA ALA A 16 6.84 -64.60 -1.56
C ALA A 16 6.16 -63.82 -0.40
N LEU A 17 5.74 -64.50 0.65
CA LEU A 17 5.17 -63.89 1.85
C LEU A 17 6.17 -62.97 2.57
N ILE A 18 7.44 -63.40 2.70
CA ILE A 18 8.51 -62.59 3.27
C ILE A 18 8.75 -61.34 2.39
N GLY A 19 8.79 -61.48 1.07
CA GLY A 19 8.95 -60.39 0.13
C GLY A 19 7.83 -59.35 0.25
N VAL A 20 6.59 -59.80 0.31
CA VAL A 20 5.42 -58.96 0.54
C VAL A 20 5.49 -58.27 1.91
N PHE A 21 5.82 -59.00 2.96
CA PHE A 21 5.99 -58.44 4.30
C PHE A 21 7.08 -57.37 4.35
N LEU A 22 8.24 -57.60 3.74
CA LEU A 22 9.33 -56.64 3.65
C LEU A 22 8.91 -55.37 2.89
N SER A 23 8.18 -55.54 1.79
CA SER A 23 7.68 -54.42 1.00
C SER A 23 6.75 -53.50 1.79
N TYR A 24 5.89 -54.04 2.63
CA TYR A 24 5.01 -53.24 3.51
C TYR A 24 5.71 -52.70 4.74
N SER A 25 6.80 -53.33 5.21
CA SER A 25 7.58 -52.93 6.37
C SER A 25 8.51 -51.71 6.10
N LEU A 26 8.99 -51.55 4.87
CA LEU A 26 9.90 -50.49 4.50
C LEU A 26 9.11 -49.22 4.17
N LYS A 27 9.30 -48.19 4.96
CA LYS A 27 8.70 -46.84 4.72
C LYS A 27 9.80 -45.78 4.60
N VAL A 28 9.71 -44.99 3.56
CA VAL A 28 10.59 -43.86 3.34
C VAL A 28 9.87 -42.61 3.84
N ILE A 29 10.55 -41.85 4.72
CA ILE A 29 10.12 -40.55 5.22
C ILE A 29 10.92 -39.49 4.48
N LYS A 30 10.23 -38.57 3.86
CA LYS A 30 10.86 -37.49 3.09
C LYS A 30 11.48 -36.43 4.00
N GLN A 31 12.41 -35.62 3.48
CA GLN A 31 13.14 -34.65 4.25
C GLN A 31 12.25 -33.55 4.88
N TYR A 32 11.14 -33.24 4.24
CA TYR A 32 10.15 -32.26 4.70
C TYR A 32 9.01 -32.88 5.52
N GLU A 33 9.09 -34.18 5.82
CA GLU A 33 8.11 -34.94 6.63
C GLU A 33 8.77 -35.43 7.92
N ARG A 34 7.97 -35.57 8.97
CA ARG A 34 8.33 -36.32 10.19
C ARG A 34 7.34 -37.45 10.38
N GLY A 35 7.86 -38.58 10.78
CA GLY A 35 7.03 -39.74 11.10
C GLY A 35 6.74 -39.84 12.58
N VAL A 36 5.46 -39.72 12.95
CA VAL A 36 5.00 -40.00 14.30
C VAL A 36 4.53 -41.46 14.30
N THR A 37 5.15 -42.31 15.11
CA THR A 37 4.85 -43.76 15.15
C THR A 37 4.20 -44.15 16.45
N PHE A 38 3.16 -44.98 16.33
CA PHE A 38 2.46 -45.57 17.46
C PHE A 38 2.66 -47.09 17.41
N ARG A 39 3.18 -47.68 18.50
CA ARG A 39 3.28 -49.13 18.66
C ARG A 39 2.32 -49.57 19.75
N PHE A 40 1.37 -50.43 19.41
CA PHE A 40 0.28 -50.81 20.31
C PHE A 40 -0.45 -49.62 20.94
N GLY A 41 -0.59 -48.50 20.20
CA GLY A 41 -1.21 -47.27 20.69
C GLY A 41 -0.30 -46.38 21.52
N HIS A 42 0.90 -46.78 21.85
CA HIS A 42 1.86 -45.95 22.58
C HIS A 42 2.76 -45.17 21.62
N LEU A 43 2.93 -43.87 21.87
CA LEU A 43 3.84 -43.02 21.12
C LEU A 43 5.29 -43.50 21.21
N ARG A 44 5.96 -43.60 20.07
CA ARG A 44 7.39 -43.86 19.94
C ARG A 44 8.16 -42.59 19.58
N PRO A 45 9.49 -42.59 19.76
CA PRO A 45 10.33 -41.47 19.28
C PRO A 45 10.05 -41.17 17.82
N MET A 46 10.06 -39.88 17.47
CA MET A 46 9.87 -39.42 16.12
C MET A 46 10.89 -40.04 15.15
N LEU A 47 10.41 -40.38 13.97
CA LEU A 47 11.28 -40.85 12.90
C LEU A 47 11.78 -39.67 12.07
N GLU A 48 13.09 -39.59 11.95
CA GLU A 48 13.77 -38.66 11.08
C GLU A 48 13.64 -39.04 9.59
N PRO A 49 13.95 -38.16 8.65
CA PRO A 49 13.97 -38.51 7.24
C PRO A 49 14.90 -39.67 6.94
N GLY A 50 14.44 -40.58 6.12
CA GLY A 50 15.22 -41.76 5.75
C GLY A 50 14.37 -43.00 5.57
N LEU A 51 15.04 -44.14 5.48
CA LEU A 51 14.44 -45.47 5.35
C LEU A 51 14.25 -46.07 6.76
N HIS A 52 13.02 -46.39 7.09
CA HIS A 52 12.67 -46.97 8.39
C HIS A 52 11.94 -48.33 8.21
N PHE A 53 12.21 -49.21 9.13
CA PHE A 53 11.57 -50.52 9.21
C PHE A 53 10.45 -50.47 10.26
N LEU A 54 9.23 -50.65 9.80
CA LEU A 54 8.02 -50.64 10.63
C LEU A 54 7.33 -51.98 10.53
N LEU A 55 6.82 -52.51 11.64
CA LEU A 55 6.09 -53.77 11.68
C LEU A 55 4.64 -53.51 11.21
N PRO A 56 4.24 -54.03 10.02
CA PRO A 56 2.88 -53.83 9.54
C PRO A 56 1.88 -54.54 10.49
N GLY A 57 0.79 -53.83 10.82
CA GLY A 57 -0.22 -54.31 11.76
C GLY A 57 0.03 -53.95 13.23
N ILE A 58 1.27 -53.68 13.63
CA ILE A 58 1.64 -53.30 15.01
C ILE A 58 1.96 -51.82 15.09
N ASP A 59 2.75 -51.31 14.11
CA ASP A 59 3.17 -49.92 14.04
C ASP A 59 2.23 -49.13 13.11
N LYS A 60 1.65 -48.06 13.65
CA LYS A 60 0.90 -47.06 12.88
C LYS A 60 1.79 -45.87 12.67
N LEU A 61 1.99 -45.44 11.41
CA LEU A 61 2.77 -44.28 11.02
C LEU A 61 1.82 -43.16 10.60
N GLU A 62 1.92 -42.03 11.30
CA GLU A 62 1.31 -40.76 10.91
C GLU A 62 2.40 -39.84 10.35
N ARG A 63 2.20 -39.30 9.15
CA ARG A 63 3.16 -38.38 8.52
C ARG A 63 2.70 -36.97 8.67
N VAL A 64 3.56 -36.12 9.16
CA VAL A 64 3.33 -34.67 9.34
C VAL A 64 4.26 -33.94 8.43
N ASP A 65 3.72 -33.03 7.59
CA ASP A 65 4.48 -32.15 6.72
C ASP A 65 4.93 -30.93 7.55
N LEU A 66 6.22 -30.57 7.46
CA LEU A 66 6.81 -29.43 8.19
C LEU A 66 6.84 -28.14 7.38
N ARG A 67 6.45 -28.20 6.11
CA ARG A 67 6.44 -27.02 5.25
C ARG A 67 5.37 -26.03 5.68
N VAL A 68 5.60 -24.76 5.36
CA VAL A 68 4.59 -23.72 5.55
C VAL A 68 3.36 -24.03 4.69
N VAL A 69 2.23 -24.09 5.35
CA VAL A 69 0.91 -24.29 4.72
C VAL A 69 0.15 -22.97 4.74
N THR A 70 -0.38 -22.59 3.59
CA THR A 70 -1.25 -21.45 3.46
C THR A 70 -2.70 -21.87 3.60
N LEU A 71 -3.39 -21.28 4.58
CA LEU A 71 -4.79 -21.55 4.88
C LEU A 71 -5.61 -20.30 4.59
N THR A 72 -6.56 -20.41 3.68
CA THR A 72 -7.50 -19.33 3.40
C THR A 72 -8.67 -19.38 4.39
N ILE A 73 -8.89 -18.29 5.11
CA ILE A 73 -10.04 -18.12 5.99
C ILE A 73 -11.22 -17.63 5.15
N PRO A 74 -12.35 -18.31 5.17
CA PRO A 74 -13.53 -17.89 4.41
C PRO A 74 -14.03 -16.52 4.90
N PRO A 75 -14.71 -15.73 4.03
CA PRO A 75 -15.22 -14.42 4.37
C PRO A 75 -16.11 -14.46 5.62
N GLN A 76 -15.78 -13.61 6.58
CA GLN A 76 -16.53 -13.43 7.82
C GLN A 76 -17.29 -12.11 7.78
N GLU A 77 -18.59 -12.13 8.04
CA GLU A 77 -19.39 -10.93 8.24
C GLU A 77 -19.26 -10.46 9.69
N ILE A 78 -18.80 -9.22 9.86
CA ILE A 78 -18.44 -8.67 11.16
C ILE A 78 -19.01 -7.25 11.24
N ILE A 79 -19.47 -6.87 12.42
CA ILE A 79 -19.86 -5.49 12.72
C ILE A 79 -18.70 -4.85 13.48
N THR A 80 -18.14 -3.78 12.91
CA THR A 80 -17.06 -3.01 13.53
C THR A 80 -17.54 -2.21 14.74
N LYS A 81 -16.58 -1.65 15.50
CA LYS A 81 -16.87 -0.74 16.62
C LYS A 81 -17.75 0.45 16.20
N ASP A 82 -17.60 0.92 14.97
CA ASP A 82 -18.35 2.04 14.37
C ASP A 82 -19.73 1.62 13.85
N ASN A 83 -20.17 0.40 14.19
CA ASN A 83 -21.46 -0.17 13.77
C ASN A 83 -21.61 -0.33 12.25
N VAL A 84 -20.50 -0.57 11.55
CA VAL A 84 -20.49 -0.85 10.11
C VAL A 84 -20.37 -2.35 9.90
N SER A 85 -21.27 -2.95 9.10
CA SER A 85 -21.15 -4.34 8.68
C SER A 85 -20.13 -4.44 7.55
N VAL A 86 -19.07 -5.23 7.77
CA VAL A 86 -18.01 -5.48 6.79
C VAL A 86 -17.85 -6.98 6.61
N ARG A 87 -17.43 -7.38 5.39
CA ARG A 87 -17.06 -8.77 5.12
C ARG A 87 -15.57 -8.84 4.91
N VAL A 88 -14.90 -9.64 5.75
CA VAL A 88 -13.44 -9.72 5.77
C VAL A 88 -13.00 -11.16 5.55
N ASN A 89 -12.05 -11.38 4.66
CA ASN A 89 -11.33 -12.62 4.48
C ASN A 89 -9.85 -12.42 4.85
N ALA A 90 -9.20 -13.52 5.25
CA ALA A 90 -7.82 -13.51 5.66
C ALA A 90 -7.09 -14.76 5.19
N VAL A 91 -5.78 -14.70 5.22
CA VAL A 91 -4.89 -15.82 4.95
C VAL A 91 -4.00 -16.04 6.15
N VAL A 92 -3.85 -17.28 6.56
CA VAL A 92 -2.97 -17.70 7.66
C VAL A 92 -1.90 -18.63 7.10
N MET A 93 -0.66 -18.31 7.35
CA MET A 93 0.48 -19.15 7.02
C MET A 93 1.02 -19.76 8.30
N PHE A 94 1.02 -21.06 8.38
CA PHE A 94 1.51 -21.79 9.54
C PHE A 94 2.39 -22.98 9.15
N GLU A 95 3.20 -23.44 10.07
CA GLU A 95 4.01 -24.65 9.95
C GLU A 95 3.94 -25.45 11.24
N VAL A 96 4.23 -26.76 11.14
CA VAL A 96 4.30 -27.64 12.30
C VAL A 96 5.74 -27.68 12.79
N THR A 97 5.97 -27.22 14.02
CA THR A 97 7.28 -27.27 14.71
C THR A 97 7.45 -28.55 15.53
N ASP A 98 6.37 -29.00 16.17
CA ASP A 98 6.37 -30.24 16.95
C ASP A 98 5.31 -31.21 16.42
N SER A 99 5.75 -32.18 15.61
CA SER A 99 4.88 -33.18 14.99
C SER A 99 4.19 -34.09 16.01
N SER A 100 4.81 -34.31 17.17
CA SER A 100 4.20 -35.17 18.20
C SER A 100 3.00 -34.46 18.83
N LYS A 101 3.13 -33.24 19.19
CA LYS A 101 2.01 -32.44 19.73
C LYS A 101 0.89 -32.28 18.70
N ALA A 102 1.25 -32.01 17.43
CA ALA A 102 0.29 -31.83 16.36
C ALA A 102 -0.61 -33.05 16.12
N VAL A 103 -0.12 -34.24 16.43
CA VAL A 103 -0.90 -35.49 16.27
C VAL A 103 -1.59 -35.91 17.58
N LEU A 104 -1.01 -35.59 18.74
CA LEU A 104 -1.54 -36.02 20.03
C LEU A 104 -2.61 -35.07 20.60
N GLU A 105 -2.38 -33.79 20.49
CA GLU A 105 -3.20 -32.77 21.16
C GLU A 105 -4.44 -32.37 20.36
N VAL A 106 -4.43 -32.60 19.04
CA VAL A 106 -5.52 -32.20 18.16
C VAL A 106 -5.72 -33.17 17.02
N GLU A 107 -6.96 -33.53 16.72
CA GLU A 107 -7.29 -34.47 15.66
C GLU A 107 -6.89 -33.97 14.27
N ASN A 108 -7.18 -32.65 13.99
CA ASN A 108 -6.83 -32.00 12.74
C ASN A 108 -6.40 -30.57 13.02
N TYR A 109 -5.09 -30.36 13.09
CA TYR A 109 -4.50 -29.05 13.38
C TYR A 109 -4.85 -27.98 12.34
N ALA A 110 -5.01 -28.36 11.06
CA ALA A 110 -5.36 -27.39 10.01
C ALA A 110 -6.79 -26.86 10.20
N VAL A 111 -7.75 -27.74 10.47
CA VAL A 111 -9.15 -27.35 10.73
C VAL A 111 -9.26 -26.56 12.03
N ALA A 112 -8.59 -27.02 13.09
CA ALA A 112 -8.59 -26.33 14.37
C ALA A 112 -7.98 -24.93 14.29
N THR A 113 -6.84 -24.78 13.58
CA THR A 113 -6.22 -23.47 13.32
C THR A 113 -7.16 -22.56 12.52
N SER A 114 -7.86 -23.10 11.51
CA SER A 114 -8.86 -22.35 10.76
C SER A 114 -9.98 -21.81 11.66
N GLN A 115 -10.51 -22.62 12.55
CA GLN A 115 -11.59 -22.22 13.46
C GLN A 115 -11.13 -21.17 14.49
N ILE A 116 -9.92 -21.34 15.03
CA ILE A 116 -9.31 -20.34 15.91
C ILE A 116 -9.14 -19.02 15.15
N ALA A 117 -8.58 -19.07 13.95
CA ALA A 117 -8.38 -17.88 13.14
C ALA A 117 -9.69 -17.16 12.83
N GLN A 118 -10.75 -17.89 12.47
CA GLN A 118 -12.09 -17.30 12.23
C GLN A 118 -12.66 -16.62 13.47
N THR A 119 -12.58 -17.27 14.62
CA THR A 119 -13.11 -16.70 15.89
C THR A 119 -12.28 -15.52 16.38
N THR A 120 -10.95 -15.59 16.25
CA THR A 120 -10.05 -14.51 16.62
C THR A 120 -10.24 -13.31 15.69
N LEU A 121 -10.32 -13.55 14.38
CA LEU A 121 -10.61 -12.53 13.37
C LEU A 121 -11.90 -11.77 13.73
N ARG A 122 -13.00 -12.51 13.98
CA ARG A 122 -14.28 -11.91 14.36
C ARG A 122 -14.19 -11.09 15.65
N SER A 123 -13.49 -11.62 16.66
CA SER A 123 -13.36 -10.96 17.96
C SER A 123 -12.51 -9.70 17.90
N LEU A 124 -11.39 -9.72 17.18
CA LEU A 124 -10.47 -8.59 17.07
C LEU A 124 -11.08 -7.50 16.21
N LEU A 125 -11.58 -7.84 15.02
CA LEU A 125 -12.16 -6.86 14.10
C LEU A 125 -13.46 -6.25 14.62
N GLY A 126 -14.24 -6.99 15.44
CA GLY A 126 -15.42 -6.43 16.11
C GLY A 126 -15.09 -5.34 17.14
N ARG A 127 -13.82 -5.20 17.56
CA ARG A 127 -13.34 -4.14 18.46
C ARG A 127 -12.63 -3.01 17.74
N ALA A 128 -12.21 -3.24 16.51
CA ALA A 128 -11.54 -2.26 15.65
C ALA A 128 -12.56 -1.34 14.97
N SER A 129 -12.14 -0.12 14.65
CA SER A 129 -12.90 0.78 13.79
C SER A 129 -12.70 0.43 12.32
N LEU A 130 -13.56 0.95 11.44
CA LEU A 130 -13.37 0.79 10.00
C LEU A 130 -12.08 1.48 9.52
N ASP A 131 -11.73 2.60 10.14
CA ASP A 131 -10.50 3.34 9.83
C ASP A 131 -9.25 2.52 10.18
N ASP A 132 -9.24 1.84 11.34
CA ASP A 132 -8.16 0.91 11.73
C ASP A 132 -8.00 -0.23 10.72
N LEU A 133 -9.12 -0.79 10.23
CA LEU A 133 -9.12 -1.85 9.21
C LEU A 133 -8.54 -1.41 7.86
N LEU A 134 -8.63 -0.13 7.54
CA LEU A 134 -8.16 0.41 6.27
C LEU A 134 -6.75 1.01 6.36
N ALA A 135 -6.44 1.72 7.45
CA ALA A 135 -5.21 2.47 7.64
C ALA A 135 -4.13 1.72 8.43
N HIS A 136 -4.51 0.88 9.42
CA HIS A 136 -3.60 0.21 10.36
C HIS A 136 -3.63 -1.32 10.24
N ARG A 137 -3.69 -1.83 9.00
CA ARG A 137 -3.78 -3.27 8.74
C ARG A 137 -2.60 -4.07 9.29
N GLU A 138 -1.39 -3.48 9.26
CA GLU A 138 -0.17 -4.16 9.71
C GLU A 138 -0.24 -4.46 11.21
N GLU A 139 -0.65 -3.51 12.03
CA GLU A 139 -0.84 -3.70 13.47
C GLU A 139 -1.89 -4.78 13.77
N LEU A 140 -3.01 -4.76 13.05
CA LEU A 140 -4.05 -5.77 13.20
C LEU A 140 -3.58 -7.17 12.76
N ASN A 141 -2.75 -7.27 11.73
CA ASN A 141 -2.17 -8.53 11.27
C ASN A 141 -1.20 -9.10 12.31
N GLU A 142 -0.37 -8.26 12.94
CA GLU A 142 0.54 -8.65 14.03
C GLU A 142 -0.23 -9.12 15.26
N ASP A 143 -1.25 -8.40 15.68
CA ASP A 143 -2.11 -8.78 16.80
C ASP A 143 -2.83 -10.09 16.54
N LEU A 144 -3.39 -10.28 15.34
CA LEU A 144 -4.00 -11.53 14.92
C LEU A 144 -3.00 -12.69 14.99
N ALA A 145 -1.80 -12.49 14.43
CA ALA A 145 -0.76 -13.52 14.42
C ALA A 145 -0.34 -13.89 15.85
N ALA A 146 -0.15 -12.90 16.74
CA ALA A 146 0.23 -13.13 18.13
C ALA A 146 -0.84 -13.92 18.90
N ILE A 147 -2.12 -13.55 18.76
CA ILE A 147 -3.23 -14.22 19.46
C ILE A 147 -3.42 -15.65 18.94
N ILE A 148 -3.40 -15.85 17.62
CA ILE A 148 -3.56 -17.17 17.00
C ILE A 148 -2.38 -18.06 17.39
N ASN A 149 -1.13 -17.53 17.30
CA ASN A 149 0.06 -18.28 17.68
C ASN A 149 0.01 -18.73 19.14
N GLY A 150 -0.38 -17.86 20.07
CA GLY A 150 -0.52 -18.21 21.49
C GLY A 150 -1.52 -19.36 21.76
N GLN A 151 -2.50 -19.54 20.87
CA GLN A 151 -3.46 -20.67 20.96
C GLN A 151 -2.98 -21.93 20.25
N THR A 152 -2.25 -21.84 19.15
CA THR A 152 -1.80 -22.96 18.33
C THR A 152 -0.48 -23.54 18.78
N GLU A 153 0.36 -22.78 19.49
CA GLU A 153 1.67 -23.20 19.99
C GLU A 153 1.60 -24.45 20.87
N ARG A 154 0.58 -24.58 21.70
CA ARG A 154 0.34 -25.77 22.53
C ARG A 154 0.18 -27.06 21.71
N TRP A 155 -0.25 -26.95 20.46
CA TRP A 155 -0.37 -28.06 19.50
C TRP A 155 0.90 -28.24 18.66
N GLY A 156 1.97 -27.50 18.94
CA GLY A 156 3.20 -27.54 18.14
C GLY A 156 3.04 -26.95 16.75
N VAL A 157 2.05 -26.07 16.55
CA VAL A 157 1.80 -25.34 15.31
C VAL A 157 2.21 -23.90 15.51
N LEU A 158 3.15 -23.42 14.68
CA LEU A 158 3.63 -22.06 14.67
C LEU A 158 2.93 -21.26 13.56
N THR A 159 2.18 -20.24 13.94
CA THR A 159 1.61 -19.30 12.99
C THR A 159 2.66 -18.25 12.65
N ARG A 160 3.08 -18.21 11.37
CA ARG A 160 4.11 -17.32 10.87
C ARG A 160 3.56 -15.93 10.54
N ILE A 161 2.52 -15.91 9.72
CA ILE A 161 1.94 -14.70 9.16
C ILE A 161 0.43 -14.85 9.12
N VAL A 162 -0.26 -13.78 9.46
CA VAL A 162 -1.69 -13.62 9.24
C VAL A 162 -1.89 -12.34 8.47
N GLU A 163 -2.59 -12.41 7.36
CA GLU A 163 -2.86 -11.25 6.52
C GLU A 163 -4.36 -11.13 6.22
N ILE A 164 -4.89 -9.95 6.46
CA ILE A 164 -6.22 -9.57 6.00
C ILE A 164 -6.13 -9.31 4.49
N LYS A 165 -6.82 -10.15 3.71
CA LYS A 165 -6.76 -10.09 2.25
C LYS A 165 -7.65 -8.99 1.70
N ASP A 166 -8.96 -9.09 1.92
CA ASP A 166 -9.94 -8.14 1.40
C ASP A 166 -10.93 -7.72 2.50
N VAL A 167 -11.34 -6.46 2.43
CA VAL A 167 -12.39 -5.88 3.28
C VAL A 167 -13.48 -5.35 2.36
N GLU A 168 -14.59 -6.08 2.29
CA GLU A 168 -15.75 -5.68 1.51
C GLU A 168 -16.67 -4.82 2.39
N ILE A 169 -16.96 -3.62 1.93
CA ILE A 169 -17.83 -2.64 2.59
C ILE A 169 -19.12 -2.51 1.76
N PRO A 170 -20.29 -2.33 2.36
CA PRO A 170 -21.55 -2.10 1.65
C PRO A 170 -21.47 -0.89 0.70
N GLU A 171 -22.07 -1.00 -0.48
CA GLU A 171 -21.99 0.06 -1.52
C GLU A 171 -22.41 1.45 -1.05
N MET A 172 -23.44 1.52 -0.21
CA MET A 172 -23.91 2.79 0.37
C MET A 172 -22.78 3.48 1.17
N MET A 173 -22.03 2.69 1.95
CA MET A 173 -20.93 3.18 2.76
C MET A 173 -19.71 3.54 1.87
N GLN A 174 -19.40 2.73 0.86
CA GLN A 174 -18.34 3.06 -0.11
C GLN A 174 -18.58 4.44 -0.75
N ARG A 175 -19.82 4.73 -1.14
CA ARG A 175 -20.20 6.04 -1.70
C ARG A 175 -20.12 7.18 -0.67
N ALA A 176 -20.38 6.90 0.60
CA ALA A 176 -20.23 7.89 1.66
C ALA A 176 -18.76 8.22 1.92
N LEU A 177 -17.92 7.19 2.07
CA LEU A 177 -16.47 7.32 2.24
C LEU A 177 -15.80 8.01 1.04
N ALA A 178 -16.24 7.68 -0.18
CA ALA A 178 -15.73 8.34 -1.39
C ALA A 178 -16.01 9.86 -1.37
N ARG A 179 -17.22 10.27 -0.97
CA ARG A 179 -17.58 11.70 -0.85
C ARG A 179 -16.80 12.40 0.27
N GLU A 180 -16.61 11.73 1.39
CA GLU A 180 -15.81 12.26 2.50
C GLU A 180 -14.35 12.45 2.08
N ALA A 181 -13.75 11.43 1.43
CA ALA A 181 -12.39 11.50 0.90
C ALA A 181 -12.23 12.60 -0.17
N GLU A 182 -13.24 12.81 -1.02
CA GLU A 182 -13.25 13.89 -2.01
C GLU A 182 -13.29 15.25 -1.34
N ALA A 183 -14.19 15.45 -0.36
CA ALA A 183 -14.29 16.69 0.41
C ALA A 183 -13.00 17.00 1.18
N GLU A 184 -12.37 15.99 1.79
CA GLU A 184 -11.10 16.18 2.49
C GLU A 184 -9.95 16.52 1.53
N ARG A 185 -9.90 15.89 0.36
CA ARG A 185 -8.94 16.24 -0.70
C ARG A 185 -9.14 17.67 -1.19
N GLU A 186 -10.40 18.08 -1.40
CA GLU A 186 -10.72 19.45 -1.80
C GLU A 186 -10.32 20.46 -0.71
N ARG A 187 -10.61 20.16 0.54
CA ARG A 187 -10.16 20.97 1.69
C ARG A 187 -8.63 21.11 1.73
N ARG A 188 -7.91 20.02 1.59
CA ARG A 188 -6.43 20.02 1.55
C ARG A 188 -5.90 20.81 0.36
N ALA A 189 -6.48 20.63 -0.82
CA ALA A 189 -6.09 21.36 -2.02
C ALA A 189 -6.27 22.89 -1.82
N LYS A 190 -7.41 23.32 -1.24
CA LYS A 190 -7.65 24.74 -0.92
C LYS A 190 -6.62 25.29 0.08
N VAL A 191 -6.26 24.53 1.11
CA VAL A 191 -5.25 24.93 2.10
C VAL A 191 -3.88 25.06 1.44
N ILE A 192 -3.49 24.08 0.62
CA ILE A 192 -2.21 24.08 -0.11
C ILE A 192 -2.16 25.27 -1.08
N SER A 193 -3.25 25.52 -1.84
CA SER A 193 -3.35 26.66 -2.75
C SER A 193 -3.21 27.99 -1.98
N ALA A 194 -3.94 28.16 -0.88
CA ALA A 194 -3.86 29.38 -0.07
C ALA A 194 -2.46 29.60 0.53
N HIS A 195 -1.80 28.54 0.97
CA HIS A 195 -0.41 28.61 1.43
C HIS A 195 0.55 28.98 0.29
N GLY A 196 0.36 28.40 -0.91
CA GLY A 196 1.13 28.72 -2.10
C GLY A 196 0.95 30.19 -2.52
N GLU A 197 -0.29 30.69 -2.52
CA GLU A 197 -0.58 32.11 -2.80
C GLU A 197 0.07 33.05 -1.77
N LEU A 198 -0.01 32.71 -0.49
CA LEU A 198 0.62 33.49 0.57
C LEU A 198 2.15 33.54 0.41
N GLN A 199 2.78 32.39 0.13
CA GLN A 199 4.21 32.31 -0.10
C GLN A 199 4.60 33.09 -1.35
N SER A 200 3.91 32.87 -2.47
CA SER A 200 4.15 33.61 -3.73
C SER A 200 3.98 35.11 -3.55
N SER A 201 2.94 35.52 -2.81
CA SER A 201 2.71 36.95 -2.50
C SER A 201 3.85 37.59 -1.70
N ARG A 202 4.44 36.85 -0.75
CA ARG A 202 5.60 37.31 0.02
C ARG A 202 6.83 37.42 -0.87
N GLU A 203 7.11 36.42 -1.67
CA GLU A 203 8.25 36.40 -2.59
C GLU A 203 8.13 37.49 -3.66
N LEU A 204 6.92 37.72 -4.20
CA LEU A 204 6.64 38.82 -5.13
C LEU A 204 6.84 40.20 -4.48
N ARG A 205 6.42 40.38 -3.23
CA ARG A 205 6.65 41.58 -2.49
C ARG A 205 8.15 41.86 -2.31
N GLU A 206 8.90 40.83 -1.85
CA GLU A 206 10.35 40.95 -1.67
C GLU A 206 11.06 41.27 -3.00
N ALA A 207 10.65 40.59 -4.08
CA ALA A 207 11.16 40.87 -5.42
C ALA A 207 10.82 42.31 -5.88
N ALA A 208 9.60 42.78 -5.63
CA ALA A 208 9.20 44.16 -5.96
C ALA A 208 9.96 45.18 -5.15
N GLU A 209 10.19 44.97 -3.85
CA GLU A 209 11.00 45.80 -2.98
C GLU A 209 12.46 45.89 -3.48
N GLU A 210 13.02 44.76 -3.91
CA GLU A 210 14.38 44.73 -4.46
C GLU A 210 14.49 45.43 -5.82
N LEU A 211 13.55 45.18 -6.73
CA LEU A 211 13.47 45.85 -8.02
C LEU A 211 13.20 47.39 -7.88
N GLY A 212 12.45 47.78 -6.84
CA GLY A 212 12.16 49.20 -6.55
C GLY A 212 13.39 50.03 -6.18
N LYS A 213 14.47 49.38 -5.68
CA LYS A 213 15.75 50.04 -5.37
C LYS A 213 16.51 50.52 -6.61
N ALA A 214 16.22 49.97 -7.79
CA ALA A 214 16.88 50.27 -9.04
C ALA A 214 15.84 50.54 -10.16
N PRO A 215 15.44 51.77 -10.42
CA PRO A 215 14.41 52.11 -11.41
C PRO A 215 14.69 51.57 -12.83
N ALA A 216 15.97 51.46 -13.19
CA ALA A 216 16.39 50.90 -14.48
C ALA A 216 16.09 49.35 -14.58
N ALA A 217 16.10 48.64 -13.45
CA ALA A 217 15.80 47.22 -13.43
C ALA A 217 14.32 46.92 -13.74
N LEU A 218 13.42 47.81 -13.31
CA LEU A 218 11.99 47.70 -13.61
C LEU A 218 11.74 47.90 -15.13
N GLN A 219 12.45 48.83 -15.79
CA GLN A 219 12.35 49.01 -17.23
C GLN A 219 12.89 47.83 -18.02
N LEU A 220 14.01 47.23 -17.57
CA LEU A 220 14.56 46.02 -18.20
C LEU A 220 13.62 44.82 -18.04
N ARG A 221 13.01 44.66 -16.87
CA ARG A 221 12.04 43.61 -16.62
C ARG A 221 10.79 43.74 -17.49
N TYR A 222 10.32 44.98 -17.65
CA TYR A 222 9.21 45.29 -18.53
C TYR A 222 9.52 44.92 -19.99
N LEU A 223 10.71 45.30 -20.49
CA LEU A 223 11.15 44.95 -21.83
C LEU A 223 11.33 43.42 -22.01
N GLN A 224 11.79 42.70 -20.98
CA GLN A 224 11.87 41.23 -21.00
C GLN A 224 10.49 40.60 -21.13
N THR A 225 9.51 41.05 -20.34
CA THR A 225 8.14 40.53 -20.41
C THR A 225 7.49 40.79 -21.77
N VAL A 226 7.78 41.93 -22.38
CA VAL A 226 7.31 42.26 -23.75
C VAL A 226 7.95 41.32 -24.78
N LEU A 227 9.25 41.02 -24.63
CA LEU A 227 9.95 40.09 -25.49
C LEU A 227 9.41 38.65 -25.37
N GLU A 228 9.11 38.20 -24.15
CA GLU A 228 8.51 36.91 -23.89
C GLU A 228 7.10 36.78 -24.48
N LEU A 229 6.28 37.81 -24.35
CA LEU A 229 4.94 37.88 -24.95
C LEU A 229 4.99 37.95 -26.49
N GLY A 230 6.03 38.55 -27.05
CA GLY A 230 6.21 38.67 -28.50
C GLY A 230 6.80 37.46 -29.16
N ALA A 231 7.35 36.48 -28.39
CA ALA A 231 7.93 35.26 -28.92
C ALA A 231 6.87 34.21 -29.33
N ASP A 232 5.69 34.26 -28.72
CA ASP A 232 4.54 33.47 -29.15
C ASP A 232 3.84 34.14 -30.31
N GLN A 233 3.65 33.46 -31.42
CA GLN A 233 3.11 33.93 -32.71
C GLN A 233 1.67 34.49 -32.64
N ASN A 234 1.35 35.30 -31.66
CA ASN A 234 0.04 35.92 -31.51
C ASN A 234 0.04 37.35 -32.09
N SER A 235 -0.81 37.62 -33.07
CA SER A 235 -0.95 38.86 -33.79
C SER A 235 -1.62 40.00 -33.01
N THR A 236 -1.98 39.79 -31.75
CA THR A 236 -2.64 40.84 -30.93
C THR A 236 -2.02 40.90 -29.55
N ILE A 237 -1.28 41.94 -29.26
CA ILE A 237 -0.69 42.22 -27.95
C ILE A 237 -1.61 43.22 -27.24
N VAL A 238 -2.27 42.78 -26.16
CA VAL A 238 -3.02 43.65 -25.27
C VAL A 238 -2.06 44.17 -24.20
N PHE A 239 -1.76 45.46 -24.28
CA PHE A 239 -0.86 46.13 -23.36
C PHE A 239 -1.64 46.76 -22.19
N PRO A 240 -1.58 46.24 -20.97
CA PRO A 240 -2.09 46.93 -19.80
C PRO A 240 -1.09 48.01 -19.39
N LEU A 241 -1.31 49.23 -19.81
CA LEU A 241 -0.54 50.38 -19.34
C LEU A 241 -0.98 50.73 -17.91
N PRO A 242 -0.10 50.66 -16.90
CA PRO A 242 -0.42 51.18 -15.58
C PRO A 242 -0.70 52.66 -15.65
N ILE A 243 -1.81 53.14 -15.07
CA ILE A 243 -2.29 54.53 -15.10
C ILE A 243 -1.23 55.50 -14.54
N ASP A 244 -0.39 55.07 -13.61
CA ASP A 244 0.68 55.88 -13.01
C ASP A 244 1.78 56.28 -14.00
N ILE A 245 2.05 55.48 -15.03
CA ILE A 245 3.01 55.83 -16.10
C ILE A 245 2.41 56.88 -17.03
N MET A 246 1.09 56.88 -17.25
CA MET A 246 0.38 57.86 -18.05
C MET A 246 0.35 59.22 -17.36
N GLY A 247 0.27 59.27 -16.03
CA GLY A 247 0.33 60.55 -15.27
C GLY A 247 1.61 61.31 -15.51
N GLY A 248 2.76 60.68 -15.39
CA GLY A 248 4.07 61.28 -15.64
C GLY A 248 4.32 61.64 -17.11
N PHE A 249 3.73 60.86 -18.06
CA PHE A 249 3.84 61.18 -19.49
C PHE A 249 2.93 62.39 -19.90
N MET A 250 1.71 62.48 -19.32
CA MET A 250 0.79 63.58 -19.55
C MET A 250 1.32 64.84 -18.93
N GLU A 251 1.99 64.87 -17.78
CA GLU A 251 2.61 65.99 -17.14
C GLU A 251 3.78 66.52 -17.98
N ASN A 252 4.61 65.67 -18.54
CA ASN A 252 5.68 66.02 -19.49
C ASN A 252 5.15 66.52 -20.82
N LEU A 253 4.06 65.96 -21.36
CA LEU A 253 3.40 66.43 -22.57
C LEU A 253 2.79 67.87 -22.35
N GLY A 254 2.25 68.11 -21.14
CA GLY A 254 1.76 69.42 -20.73
C GLY A 254 2.87 70.49 -20.72
N THR A 255 4.04 70.12 -20.26
CA THR A 255 5.24 70.99 -20.23
C THR A 255 5.80 71.23 -21.64
N PHE A 256 5.81 70.19 -22.49
CA PHE A 256 6.23 70.26 -23.89
C PHE A 256 5.30 71.18 -24.73
N ASN A 257 3.99 71.05 -24.48
CA ASN A 257 2.99 71.87 -25.17
C ASN A 257 3.04 73.35 -24.76
N LYS A 258 3.40 73.69 -23.50
CA LYS A 258 3.69 75.09 -23.06
C LYS A 258 4.94 75.62 -23.72
N GLY A 259 6.02 74.86 -23.77
CA GLY A 259 7.27 75.27 -24.41
C GLY A 259 7.10 75.52 -25.93
N PHE A 260 6.26 74.61 -26.58
CA PHE A 260 5.96 74.82 -28.02
C PHE A 260 5.07 76.05 -28.30
N LYS A 261 4.16 76.37 -27.40
CA LYS A 261 3.36 77.60 -27.49
C LYS A 261 4.21 78.85 -27.31
N GLU A 262 5.08 78.90 -26.31
CA GLU A 262 6.01 80.01 -26.11
C GLU A 262 6.99 80.14 -27.28
N PHE A 263 7.47 79.08 -27.85
CA PHE A 263 8.32 79.12 -29.04
C PHE A 263 7.55 79.60 -30.27
N SER A 264 6.29 79.23 -30.48
CA SER A 264 5.48 79.72 -31.61
C SER A 264 5.09 81.17 -31.48
N GLU A 265 4.83 81.70 -30.27
CA GLU A 265 4.56 83.10 -29.98
C GLU A 265 5.80 84.00 -30.19
N ASN A 266 6.96 83.59 -29.70
CA ASN A 266 8.23 84.23 -29.91
C ASN A 266 8.63 84.28 -31.39
N PHE A 267 8.41 83.17 -32.13
CA PHE A 267 8.66 83.05 -33.56
C PHE A 267 7.73 83.97 -34.36
N SER A 268 6.46 84.11 -33.99
CA SER A 268 5.52 85.05 -34.63
C SER A 268 5.87 86.49 -34.35
N GLN A 269 6.38 86.79 -33.17
CA GLN A 269 6.87 88.16 -32.86
C GLN A 269 8.16 88.49 -33.62
N ALA A 270 9.09 87.60 -33.77
CA ALA A 270 10.31 87.82 -34.54
C ALA A 270 10.02 88.02 -36.05
N VAL A 271 9.07 87.32 -36.64
CA VAL A 271 8.65 87.43 -38.04
C VAL A 271 7.92 88.76 -38.29
N ASN A 272 7.20 89.32 -37.29
CA ASN A 272 6.48 90.60 -37.45
C ASN A 272 7.37 91.84 -37.23
N THR A 273 8.58 91.74 -36.72
CA THR A 273 9.54 92.78 -36.54
C THR A 273 10.44 93.05 -37.77
N GLU A 274 10.39 92.14 -38.76
CA GLU A 274 11.19 92.23 -40.01
C GLU A 274 10.36 92.72 -41.24
N LYS A 275 9.30 93.51 -41.07
CA LYS A 275 8.62 94.11 -42.18
C LYS A 275 9.25 95.46 -42.44
N PRO A 276 10.04 95.70 -43.54
CA PRO A 276 10.54 96.99 -43.88
C PRO A 276 9.39 97.92 -44.25
N ALA A 277 9.48 99.17 -43.74
CA ALA A 277 8.67 100.24 -44.19
C ALA A 277 9.07 100.61 -45.62
N ASP A 278 8.10 100.45 -46.53
CA ASP A 278 7.88 101.38 -47.67
C ASP A 278 6.44 101.27 -48.13
#